data_21d3a7dc6f8892cc4eba8a3c9a627601
#
_entry.id   21d3a7dc6f8892cc4eba8a3c9a627601
#
_cell.length_a   1.000
_cell.length_b   1.000
_cell.length_c   1.000
_cell.angle_alpha   90.00
_cell.angle_beta   90.00
_cell.angle_gamma   90.00
#
_symmetry.space_group_name_H-M   'P 1'
#
loop_
_entity.id
_entity.type
_entity.pdbx_description
1 polymer ?
#
loop_
_entity_poly.entity_id
_entity_poly.type
_entity_poly.pdbx_seq_one_letter_code
_entity_poly.pdbx_strand_id
1 'polypeptide(L)'
;MEKYIKPYLAIVGVCLLFFTTHLSAIVSVGTELEFEGFVKFQNILRTPKFKHAEAIMQRNTAQLEGKYYFLKDSQAFGLFNTGPIEEATLTVTGRGVYDSIYDVRSSYDKAFSKSDGRYGRTEASLREAFVDVVLPPVTLRLGRQQVVWGETDGFRALDVINPLDLSWHWSRESWEDIRIPLWMARGIYDIGKFAWFDESFVEGIWIPTDFRENNISTDPRKPWAFTGNGLNKTANAIVKEGLLLDLDTEMRNRRPNKKLTNGQAGVRFKAIWGEIDFSLNYFYGFSADTGIRVQRQLSQTIDDTFYTVKDIVNPRTHVLGFTANYSDERF
;
A
#
# COMPACT_ATOMS: atom_id res chain seq x y z
N MET A 1 -31.28 5.91 -39.94
CA MET A 1 -29.87 5.70 -39.60
C MET A 1 -29.60 5.59 -38.08
N GLU A 2 -30.39 6.25 -37.26
CA GLU A 2 -30.21 6.26 -35.79
C GLU A 2 -30.53 4.94 -35.05
N LYS A 3 -31.36 4.07 -35.64
CA LYS A 3 -31.79 2.82 -35.01
C LYS A 3 -30.73 1.70 -35.03
N TYR A 4 -29.72 1.79 -35.89
CA TYR A 4 -28.68 0.76 -36.04
C TYR A 4 -27.35 1.08 -35.33
N ILE A 5 -27.17 2.33 -34.88
CA ILE A 5 -25.96 2.74 -34.16
C ILE A 5 -26.00 2.32 -32.68
N LYS A 6 -27.18 2.32 -32.06
CA LYS A 6 -27.34 1.95 -30.64
C LYS A 6 -26.91 0.53 -30.27
N PRO A 7 -27.25 -0.53 -31.05
CA PRO A 7 -26.80 -1.87 -30.70
C PRO A 7 -25.29 -2.08 -30.91
N TYR A 8 -24.66 -1.41 -31.85
CA TYR A 8 -23.21 -1.52 -32.06
C TYR A 8 -22.41 -0.80 -30.97
N LEU A 9 -22.88 0.33 -30.48
CA LEU A 9 -22.29 1.00 -29.32
C LEU A 9 -22.47 0.17 -28.04
N ALA A 10 -23.60 -0.50 -27.88
CA ALA A 10 -23.84 -1.42 -26.77
C ALA A 10 -22.94 -2.67 -26.83
N ILE A 11 -22.73 -3.23 -28.04
CA ILE A 11 -21.86 -4.38 -28.26
C ILE A 11 -20.38 -3.98 -28.05
N VAL A 12 -19.95 -2.84 -28.53
CA VAL A 12 -18.60 -2.33 -28.28
C VAL A 12 -18.41 -2.00 -26.80
N GLY A 13 -19.43 -1.43 -26.15
CA GLY A 13 -19.42 -1.20 -24.70
C GLY A 13 -19.35 -2.50 -23.89
N VAL A 14 -20.08 -3.55 -24.29
CA VAL A 14 -20.05 -4.86 -23.64
C VAL A 14 -18.70 -5.56 -23.88
N CYS A 15 -18.12 -5.46 -25.07
CA CYS A 15 -16.79 -6.01 -25.33
C CYS A 15 -15.68 -5.28 -24.56
N LEU A 16 -15.79 -3.97 -24.32
CA LEU A 16 -14.85 -3.22 -23.47
C LEU A 16 -14.98 -3.57 -21.99
N LEU A 17 -16.09 -4.14 -21.55
CA LEU A 17 -16.31 -4.55 -20.15
C LEU A 17 -15.53 -5.82 -19.75
N PHE A 18 -14.94 -6.56 -20.68
CA PHE A 18 -14.28 -7.84 -20.41
C PHE A 18 -12.75 -7.81 -20.47
N PHE A 19 -12.13 -6.66 -20.74
CA PHE A 19 -10.68 -6.59 -20.88
C PHE A 19 -10.04 -5.59 -19.91
N THR A 20 -9.01 -6.06 -19.21
CA THR A 20 -8.03 -5.15 -18.61
C THR A 20 -7.07 -4.75 -19.72
N THR A 21 -7.09 -3.49 -20.13
CA THR A 21 -6.12 -2.94 -21.07
C THR A 21 -5.14 -2.08 -20.30
N HIS A 22 -3.87 -2.29 -20.56
CA HIS A 22 -2.76 -1.53 -20.01
C HIS A 22 -2.00 -0.90 -21.16
N LEU A 23 -1.87 0.41 -21.13
CA LEU A 23 -1.08 1.18 -22.09
C LEU A 23 0.01 1.89 -21.31
N SER A 24 1.27 1.65 -21.66
CA SER A 24 2.42 2.33 -21.05
C SER A 24 3.22 3.09 -22.10
N ALA A 25 3.88 4.14 -21.67
CA ALA A 25 4.79 4.92 -22.49
C ALA A 25 5.97 5.39 -21.65
N ILE A 26 7.14 5.44 -22.28
CA ILE A 26 8.38 6.02 -21.73
C ILE A 26 8.82 7.11 -22.71
N VAL A 27 9.10 8.29 -22.19
CA VAL A 27 9.56 9.44 -22.97
C VAL A 27 10.75 10.07 -22.26
N SER A 28 11.88 10.19 -22.95
CA SER A 28 13.06 10.89 -22.45
C SER A 28 13.18 12.27 -23.13
N VAL A 29 13.45 13.30 -22.34
CA VAL A 29 13.67 14.66 -22.82
C VAL A 29 15.09 15.08 -22.46
N GLY A 30 15.96 15.04 -23.45
CA GLY A 30 17.40 15.20 -23.22
C GLY A 30 17.99 14.00 -22.46
N THR A 31 19.07 14.25 -21.72
CA THR A 31 19.78 13.25 -20.90
C THR A 31 19.38 13.31 -19.42
N GLU A 32 18.57 14.30 -19.04
CA GLU A 32 18.34 14.66 -17.65
C GLU A 32 16.91 14.38 -17.17
N LEU A 33 15.95 14.23 -18.08
CA LEU A 33 14.55 14.12 -17.72
C LEU A 33 13.90 12.93 -18.41
N GLU A 34 13.33 12.04 -17.62
CA GLU A 34 12.59 10.86 -18.07
C GLU A 34 11.18 10.89 -17.54
N PHE A 35 10.22 10.53 -18.37
CA PHE A 35 8.83 10.31 -17.98
C PHE A 35 8.43 8.89 -18.31
N GLU A 36 7.83 8.22 -17.33
CA GLU A 36 7.20 6.93 -17.51
C GLU A 36 5.76 6.99 -17.01
N GLY A 37 4.85 6.40 -17.75
CA GLY A 37 3.46 6.41 -17.33
C GLY A 37 2.63 5.33 -17.96
N PHE A 38 1.47 5.07 -17.34
CA PHE A 38 0.50 4.14 -17.87
C PHE A 38 -0.94 4.59 -17.65
N VAL A 39 -1.82 4.06 -18.48
CA VAL A 39 -3.27 4.09 -18.27
C VAL A 39 -3.76 2.66 -18.25
N LYS A 40 -4.47 2.28 -17.18
CA LYS A 40 -5.02 0.94 -16.96
C LYS A 40 -6.54 1.02 -16.83
N PHE A 41 -7.25 0.20 -17.61
CA PHE A 41 -8.71 0.05 -17.55
C PHE A 41 -9.04 -1.33 -17.02
N GLN A 42 -9.79 -1.40 -15.93
CA GLN A 42 -10.15 -2.66 -15.28
C GLN A 42 -11.65 -2.78 -15.11
N ASN A 43 -12.19 -3.93 -15.52
CA ASN A 43 -13.60 -4.25 -15.34
C ASN A 43 -13.73 -5.59 -14.61
N ILE A 44 -14.51 -5.62 -13.53
CA ILE A 44 -14.75 -6.85 -12.78
C ILE A 44 -16.24 -7.13 -12.68
N LEU A 45 -16.59 -8.36 -13.02
CA LEU A 45 -17.93 -8.91 -12.88
C LEU A 45 -17.94 -9.94 -11.74
N ARG A 46 -18.97 -9.88 -10.93
CA ARG A 46 -19.28 -10.89 -9.92
C ARG A 46 -20.47 -11.73 -10.39
N THR A 47 -20.35 -13.03 -10.29
CA THR A 47 -21.43 -13.97 -10.67
C THR A 47 -21.90 -14.74 -9.43
N PRO A 48 -22.80 -14.16 -8.60
CA PRO A 48 -23.33 -14.86 -7.45
C PRO A 48 -24.10 -16.08 -7.88
N LYS A 49 -23.72 -17.28 -7.39
CA LYS A 49 -24.39 -18.55 -7.68
C LYS A 49 -24.56 -18.88 -9.18
N PHE A 50 -23.68 -18.35 -10.05
CA PHE A 50 -23.70 -18.53 -11.50
C PHE A 50 -25.02 -18.14 -12.22
N LYS A 51 -25.86 -17.33 -11.58
CA LYS A 51 -27.19 -16.98 -12.14
C LYS A 51 -27.21 -15.63 -12.86
N HIS A 52 -26.51 -14.64 -12.37
CA HIS A 52 -26.47 -13.29 -12.94
C HIS A 52 -25.07 -12.70 -12.81
N ALA A 53 -24.59 -12.12 -13.89
CA ALA A 53 -23.37 -11.30 -13.86
C ALA A 53 -23.68 -9.91 -13.38
N GLU A 54 -22.93 -9.44 -12.40
CA GLU A 54 -23.07 -8.14 -11.79
C GLU A 54 -21.75 -7.37 -11.90
N ALA A 55 -21.75 -6.24 -12.62
CA ALA A 55 -20.58 -5.37 -12.67
C ALA A 55 -20.35 -4.74 -11.29
N ILE A 56 -19.16 -4.92 -10.74
CA ILE A 56 -18.79 -4.44 -9.41
C ILE A 56 -17.61 -3.48 -9.42
N MET A 57 -16.95 -3.33 -10.57
CA MET A 57 -15.87 -2.37 -10.79
C MET A 57 -15.77 -1.99 -12.26
N GLN A 58 -15.54 -0.71 -12.52
CA GLN A 58 -15.11 -0.16 -13.80
C GLN A 58 -14.09 0.95 -13.53
N ARG A 59 -12.86 0.56 -13.26
CA ARG A 59 -11.79 1.44 -12.76
C ARG A 59 -10.88 1.86 -13.89
N ASN A 60 -10.59 3.16 -13.90
CA ASN A 60 -9.61 3.78 -14.77
C ASN A 60 -8.49 4.33 -13.88
N THR A 61 -7.25 3.91 -14.12
CA THR A 61 -6.07 4.35 -13.39
C THR A 61 -5.11 4.98 -14.37
N ALA A 62 -4.64 6.19 -14.07
CA ALA A 62 -3.54 6.83 -14.77
C ALA A 62 -2.42 7.10 -13.78
N GLN A 63 -1.20 6.74 -14.12
CA GLN A 63 0.00 7.02 -13.33
C GLN A 63 1.05 7.65 -14.22
N LEU A 64 1.72 8.65 -13.69
CA LEU A 64 2.86 9.31 -14.33
C LEU A 64 3.98 9.43 -13.30
N GLU A 65 5.16 8.99 -13.68
CA GLU A 65 6.42 9.16 -12.98
C GLU A 65 7.32 10.08 -13.80
N GLY A 66 7.96 11.02 -13.11
CA GLY A 66 9.02 11.86 -13.68
C GLY A 66 10.30 11.64 -12.87
N LYS A 67 11.41 11.42 -13.59
CA LYS A 67 12.76 11.34 -13.03
C LYS A 67 13.58 12.50 -13.57
N TYR A 68 14.18 13.26 -12.67
CA TYR A 68 15.07 14.38 -13.01
C TYR A 68 16.45 14.16 -12.42
N TYR A 69 17.44 13.93 -13.30
CA TYR A 69 18.85 13.76 -12.96
C TYR A 69 19.50 15.13 -12.84
N PHE A 70 19.44 15.75 -11.68
CA PHE A 70 20.03 17.07 -11.46
C PHE A 70 21.52 17.04 -11.13
N LEU A 71 22.07 15.84 -10.87
CA LEU A 71 23.48 15.60 -10.73
C LEU A 71 23.83 14.26 -11.40
N LYS A 72 24.78 14.28 -12.31
CA LYS A 72 25.26 13.15 -13.08
C LYS A 72 26.77 13.25 -13.31
N ASP A 73 27.48 12.13 -13.22
CA ASP A 73 28.93 12.07 -13.39
C ASP A 73 29.69 13.09 -12.51
N SER A 74 29.25 13.25 -11.25
CA SER A 74 29.77 14.23 -10.28
C SER A 74 29.61 15.70 -10.73
N GLN A 75 28.70 15.99 -11.65
CA GLN A 75 28.40 17.35 -12.10
C GLN A 75 26.96 17.72 -11.79
N ALA A 76 26.76 18.69 -10.90
CA ALA A 76 25.43 19.24 -10.62
C ALA A 76 25.04 20.21 -11.71
N PHE A 77 23.85 19.99 -12.31
CA PHE A 77 23.29 20.79 -13.41
C PHE A 77 24.26 20.98 -14.59
N GLY A 78 25.22 20.07 -14.77
CA GLY A 78 26.26 20.20 -15.78
C GLY A 78 27.27 21.34 -15.55
N LEU A 79 27.26 21.99 -14.38
CA LEU A 79 28.02 23.21 -14.10
C LEU A 79 29.00 23.08 -12.93
N PHE A 80 28.63 22.34 -11.90
CA PHE A 80 29.37 22.33 -10.64
C PHE A 80 29.87 20.92 -10.32
N ASN A 81 31.17 20.75 -10.09
CA ASN A 81 31.71 19.48 -9.60
C ASN A 81 31.34 19.30 -8.12
N THR A 82 30.72 18.14 -7.79
CA THR A 82 30.22 17.79 -6.46
C THR A 82 31.16 16.86 -5.69
N GLY A 83 32.33 16.58 -6.25
CA GLY A 83 33.36 15.74 -5.62
C GLY A 83 32.89 14.27 -5.52
N PRO A 84 32.68 13.73 -4.31
CA PRO A 84 32.41 12.30 -4.14
C PRO A 84 30.96 11.89 -4.47
N ILE A 85 30.05 12.83 -4.70
CA ILE A 85 28.68 12.49 -5.07
C ILE A 85 28.65 12.24 -6.58
N GLU A 86 28.32 11.02 -6.99
CA GLU A 86 28.32 10.63 -8.40
C GLU A 86 27.00 10.99 -9.09
N GLU A 87 25.90 10.75 -8.42
CA GLU A 87 24.56 10.97 -9.00
C GLU A 87 23.58 11.46 -7.94
N ALA A 88 22.66 12.35 -8.35
CA ALA A 88 21.49 12.68 -7.59
C ALA A 88 20.27 12.86 -8.51
N THR A 89 19.18 12.14 -8.16
CA THR A 89 17.97 12.06 -8.97
C THR A 89 16.74 12.36 -8.11
N LEU A 90 15.86 13.21 -8.63
CA LEU A 90 14.52 13.41 -8.05
C LEU A 90 13.52 12.56 -8.82
N THR A 91 12.79 11.70 -8.11
CA THR A 91 11.66 10.92 -8.66
C THR A 91 10.35 11.39 -8.05
N VAL A 92 9.36 11.64 -8.88
CA VAL A 92 8.01 12.01 -8.46
C VAL A 92 6.98 11.21 -9.25
N THR A 93 6.11 10.48 -8.53
CA THR A 93 5.05 9.64 -9.12
C THR A 93 3.67 10.10 -8.65
N GLY A 94 2.85 10.56 -9.59
CA GLY A 94 1.46 10.92 -9.38
C GLY A 94 0.50 9.85 -9.91
N ARG A 95 -0.60 9.61 -9.20
CA ARG A 95 -1.65 8.66 -9.60
C ARG A 95 -3.02 9.30 -9.53
N GLY A 96 -3.82 9.09 -10.59
CA GLY A 96 -5.24 9.38 -10.63
C GLY A 96 -6.05 8.08 -10.79
N VAL A 97 -7.12 7.93 -10.05
CA VAL A 97 -8.04 6.78 -10.16
C VAL A 97 -9.47 7.27 -10.21
N TYR A 98 -10.26 6.65 -11.06
CA TYR A 98 -11.70 6.89 -11.16
C TYR A 98 -12.43 5.58 -11.43
N ASP A 99 -13.33 5.19 -10.53
CA ASP A 99 -14.18 4.01 -10.68
C ASP A 99 -15.62 4.45 -11.01
N SER A 100 -15.99 4.35 -12.29
CA SER A 100 -17.28 4.78 -12.79
C SER A 100 -18.45 3.89 -12.39
N ILE A 101 -18.20 2.72 -11.78
CA ILE A 101 -19.28 1.82 -11.31
C ILE A 101 -20.20 2.51 -10.34
N TYR A 102 -19.68 3.46 -9.56
CA TYR A 102 -20.44 4.21 -8.57
C TYR A 102 -21.40 5.23 -9.19
N ASP A 103 -21.16 5.64 -10.43
CA ASP A 103 -22.08 6.52 -11.17
C ASP A 103 -23.12 5.73 -11.94
N VAL A 104 -22.78 4.51 -12.38
CA VAL A 104 -23.65 3.66 -13.20
C VAL A 104 -24.63 2.87 -12.33
N ARG A 105 -24.23 2.48 -11.11
CA ARG A 105 -25.05 1.66 -10.21
C ARG A 105 -25.57 2.47 -9.03
N SER A 106 -26.85 2.79 -9.05
CA SER A 106 -27.53 3.53 -7.98
C SER A 106 -27.47 2.84 -6.60
N SER A 107 -27.28 1.50 -6.56
CA SER A 107 -27.08 0.76 -5.31
C SER A 107 -25.76 1.11 -4.63
N TYR A 108 -24.76 1.54 -5.40
CA TYR A 108 -23.44 1.92 -4.88
C TYR A 108 -23.29 3.42 -4.67
N ASP A 109 -24.05 4.25 -5.39
CA ASP A 109 -24.00 5.72 -5.26
C ASP A 109 -24.29 6.16 -3.80
N LYS A 110 -25.23 5.50 -3.13
CA LYS A 110 -25.56 5.75 -1.72
C LYS A 110 -24.47 5.33 -0.72
N ALA A 111 -23.43 4.63 -1.17
CA ALA A 111 -22.32 4.18 -0.32
C ALA A 111 -21.33 5.31 0.03
N PHE A 112 -21.45 6.47 -0.63
CA PHE A 112 -20.54 7.58 -0.40
C PHE A 112 -21.28 8.75 0.26
N SER A 113 -20.89 9.10 1.48
CA SER A 113 -21.17 10.41 2.02
C SER A 113 -20.23 11.43 1.35
N LYS A 114 -20.62 12.72 1.34
CA LYS A 114 -19.75 13.79 0.82
C LYS A 114 -18.37 13.86 1.51
N SER A 115 -18.27 13.33 2.74
CA SER A 115 -17.04 13.24 3.52
C SER A 115 -16.14 12.04 3.15
N ASP A 116 -16.73 10.94 2.66
CA ASP A 116 -16.01 9.71 2.31
C ASP A 116 -15.58 9.63 0.83
N GLY A 117 -15.80 10.70 0.07
CA GLY A 117 -15.76 10.74 -1.39
C GLY A 117 -14.39 10.44 -2.04
N ARG A 118 -13.36 10.11 -1.26
CA ARG A 118 -12.02 9.86 -1.80
C ARG A 118 -11.64 8.40 -1.92
N TYR A 119 -12.17 7.51 -1.08
CA TYR A 119 -11.70 6.14 -1.04
C TYR A 119 -12.62 5.21 -1.83
N GLY A 120 -12.09 4.73 -2.96
CA GLY A 120 -12.73 3.72 -3.79
C GLY A 120 -13.40 4.23 -5.06
N ARG A 121 -13.84 5.49 -5.15
CA ARG A 121 -14.41 6.09 -6.37
C ARG A 121 -13.40 6.92 -7.13
N THR A 122 -12.80 7.90 -6.48
CA THR A 122 -11.79 8.80 -7.05
C THR A 122 -10.60 8.91 -6.14
N GLU A 123 -9.41 8.88 -6.71
CA GLU A 123 -8.15 9.16 -6.03
C GLU A 123 -7.32 10.11 -6.89
N ALA A 124 -6.70 11.10 -6.25
CA ALA A 124 -5.59 11.84 -6.81
C ALA A 124 -4.51 11.86 -5.73
N SER A 125 -3.41 11.16 -5.95
CA SER A 125 -2.40 10.95 -4.93
C SER A 125 -1.00 11.13 -5.47
N LEU A 126 -0.14 11.71 -4.61
CA LEU A 126 1.29 11.61 -4.75
C LEU A 126 1.69 10.22 -4.24
N ARG A 127 2.04 9.31 -5.16
CA ARG A 127 2.45 7.95 -4.81
C ARG A 127 3.84 7.99 -4.20
N GLU A 128 4.81 8.44 -4.95
CA GLU A 128 6.19 8.53 -4.52
C GLU A 128 6.76 9.91 -4.81
N ALA A 129 7.66 10.36 -3.96
CA ALA A 129 8.42 11.59 -4.13
C ALA A 129 9.70 11.48 -3.28
N PHE A 130 10.82 11.20 -3.92
CA PHE A 130 12.07 10.99 -3.22
C PHE A 130 13.27 11.48 -4.03
N VAL A 131 14.36 11.73 -3.32
CA VAL A 131 15.66 12.01 -3.90
C VAL A 131 16.58 10.84 -3.62
N ASP A 132 17.21 10.31 -4.64
CA ASP A 132 18.34 9.40 -4.56
C ASP A 132 19.64 10.19 -4.64
N VAL A 133 20.61 9.80 -3.82
CA VAL A 133 21.96 10.33 -3.83
C VAL A 133 22.93 9.15 -3.79
N VAL A 134 23.76 9.02 -4.82
CA VAL A 134 24.78 7.99 -4.94
C VAL A 134 26.13 8.59 -4.55
N LEU A 135 26.69 8.06 -3.49
CA LEU A 135 27.98 8.43 -2.91
C LEU A 135 28.72 7.13 -2.56
N PRO A 136 29.34 6.44 -3.52
CA PRO A 136 29.93 5.13 -3.27
C PRO A 136 30.87 5.11 -2.07
N PRO A 137 30.79 4.10 -1.19
CA PRO A 137 29.92 2.89 -1.26
C PRO A 137 28.50 3.08 -0.67
N VAL A 138 28.02 4.30 -0.49
CA VAL A 138 26.72 4.61 0.11
C VAL A 138 25.74 5.10 -0.95
N THR A 139 24.51 4.58 -0.90
CA THR A 139 23.36 5.16 -1.61
C THR A 139 22.31 5.57 -0.60
N LEU A 140 21.82 6.80 -0.69
CA LEU A 140 20.78 7.35 0.19
C LEU A 140 19.53 7.63 -0.62
N ARG A 141 18.36 7.29 -0.07
CA ARG A 141 17.05 7.69 -0.59
C ARG A 141 16.25 8.37 0.50
N LEU A 142 15.81 9.59 0.23
CA LEU A 142 15.07 10.43 1.18
C LEU A 142 13.76 10.86 0.57
N GLY A 143 12.65 10.56 1.22
CA GLY A 143 11.34 10.98 0.74
C GLY A 143 10.24 9.93 0.93
N ARG A 144 9.16 10.13 0.19
CA ARG A 144 8.00 9.24 0.18
C ARG A 144 8.26 8.09 -0.80
N GLN A 145 8.33 6.88 -0.28
CA GLN A 145 8.74 5.70 -1.06
C GLN A 145 8.12 4.41 -0.54
N GLN A 146 8.19 3.37 -1.34
CA GLN A 146 7.91 1.99 -0.96
C GLN A 146 9.23 1.26 -0.74
N VAL A 147 9.27 0.39 0.27
CA VAL A 147 10.41 -0.52 0.55
C VAL A 147 9.88 -1.93 0.71
N VAL A 148 10.42 -2.86 -0.06
CA VAL A 148 10.01 -4.26 -0.09
C VAL A 148 11.16 -5.14 0.36
N TRP A 149 10.96 -5.84 1.48
CA TRP A 149 11.94 -6.80 1.98
C TRP A 149 11.50 -8.26 1.81
N GLY A 150 10.21 -8.48 1.55
CA GLY A 150 9.68 -9.81 1.26
C GLY A 150 9.90 -10.18 -0.21
N GLU A 151 10.28 -11.42 -0.44
CA GLU A 151 10.55 -11.98 -1.78
C GLU A 151 9.48 -13.01 -2.20
N THR A 152 8.38 -13.11 -1.44
CA THR A 152 7.29 -14.06 -1.70
C THR A 152 6.14 -13.41 -2.48
N ASP A 153 5.72 -14.03 -3.57
CA ASP A 153 4.64 -13.53 -4.43
C ASP A 153 3.23 -13.76 -3.85
N GLY A 154 3.07 -14.84 -3.08
CA GLY A 154 1.76 -15.28 -2.62
C GLY A 154 1.28 -14.70 -1.30
N PHE A 155 2.18 -14.29 -0.43
CA PHE A 155 1.86 -13.72 0.90
C PHE A 155 2.99 -12.83 1.43
N ARG A 156 2.63 -11.88 2.30
CA ARG A 156 3.57 -10.90 2.85
C ARG A 156 4.21 -11.39 4.16
N ALA A 157 5.26 -12.19 4.07
CA ALA A 157 5.94 -12.67 5.27
C ALA A 157 6.79 -11.56 5.94
N LEU A 158 7.69 -10.93 5.18
CA LEU A 158 8.62 -9.89 5.67
C LEU A 158 8.36 -8.50 5.07
N ASP A 159 7.39 -8.38 4.16
CA ASP A 159 7.00 -7.12 3.58
C ASP A 159 6.06 -6.36 4.53
N VAL A 160 6.59 -5.90 5.66
CA VAL A 160 5.83 -5.31 6.79
C VAL A 160 6.02 -3.79 6.92
N ILE A 161 6.91 -3.19 6.13
CA ILE A 161 7.29 -1.78 6.27
C ILE A 161 6.17 -0.87 5.80
N ASN A 162 5.65 -1.12 4.60
CA ASN A 162 4.57 -0.32 4.02
C ASN A 162 3.22 -0.94 4.34
N PRO A 163 2.28 -0.19 4.91
CA PRO A 163 0.90 -0.64 5.08
C PRO A 163 0.19 -0.79 3.73
N LEU A 164 -0.98 -1.43 3.73
CA LEU A 164 -1.77 -1.69 2.53
C LEU A 164 -3.06 -0.87 2.50
N ASP A 165 -3.43 -0.43 1.32
CA ASP A 165 -4.79 0.00 1.02
C ASP A 165 -5.64 -1.18 0.57
N LEU A 166 -6.33 -1.79 1.52
CA LEU A 166 -7.25 -2.91 1.32
C LEU A 166 -8.70 -2.43 1.12
N SER A 167 -8.92 -1.14 0.96
CA SER A 167 -10.24 -0.57 0.70
C SER A 167 -10.76 -0.89 -0.70
N TRP A 168 -9.87 -1.34 -1.58
CA TRP A 168 -10.16 -1.84 -2.92
C TRP A 168 -10.23 -3.38 -2.90
N HIS A 169 -10.47 -4.01 -4.05
CA HIS A 169 -10.44 -5.47 -4.16
C HIS A 169 -9.00 -6.02 -4.15
N TRP A 170 -8.36 -5.87 -3.04
CA TRP A 170 -6.94 -6.16 -2.78
C TRP A 170 -6.46 -7.50 -3.37
N SER A 171 -7.33 -8.49 -3.51
CA SER A 171 -6.99 -9.82 -4.05
C SER A 171 -6.75 -9.84 -5.57
N ARG A 172 -6.95 -8.72 -6.27
CA ARG A 172 -6.81 -8.58 -7.73
C ARG A 172 -5.83 -7.51 -8.17
N GLU A 173 -5.31 -6.73 -7.25
CA GLU A 173 -4.29 -5.72 -7.52
C GLU A 173 -2.90 -6.26 -7.20
N SER A 174 -1.88 -5.70 -7.87
CA SER A 174 -0.49 -5.97 -7.50
C SER A 174 -0.17 -5.37 -6.13
N TRP A 175 0.83 -5.94 -5.45
CA TRP A 175 1.25 -5.41 -4.15
C TRP A 175 1.73 -3.96 -4.24
N GLU A 176 2.41 -3.57 -5.35
CA GLU A 176 2.84 -2.19 -5.59
C GLU A 176 1.67 -1.24 -5.67
N ASP A 177 0.54 -1.67 -6.26
CA ASP A 177 -0.64 -0.83 -6.42
C ASP A 177 -1.31 -0.51 -5.10
N ILE A 178 -1.32 -1.46 -4.17
CA ILE A 178 -2.01 -1.32 -2.87
C ILE A 178 -1.10 -0.94 -1.71
N ARG A 179 0.23 -1.04 -1.82
CA ARG A 179 1.13 -0.52 -0.77
C ARG A 179 0.96 0.99 -0.63
N ILE A 180 0.94 1.46 0.61
CA ILE A 180 0.90 2.88 0.94
C ILE A 180 2.33 3.36 1.15
N PRO A 181 2.88 4.23 0.26
CA PRO A 181 4.21 4.77 0.44
C PRO A 181 4.31 5.64 1.68
N LEU A 182 5.46 5.58 2.37
CA LEU A 182 5.73 6.33 3.60
C LEU A 182 6.89 7.30 3.42
N TRP A 183 6.87 8.40 4.16
CA TRP A 183 8.00 9.31 4.27
C TRP A 183 9.08 8.68 5.15
N MET A 184 10.25 8.40 4.55
CA MET A 184 11.35 7.73 5.24
C MET A 184 12.71 8.12 4.66
N ALA A 185 13.75 7.86 5.44
CA ALA A 185 15.12 7.80 4.99
C ALA A 185 15.51 6.32 4.80
N ARG A 186 16.19 6.01 3.72
CA ARG A 186 16.75 4.71 3.41
C ARG A 186 18.23 4.90 3.03
N GLY A 187 19.10 4.10 3.62
CA GLY A 187 20.52 4.09 3.30
C GLY A 187 20.98 2.67 2.99
N ILE A 188 21.77 2.50 1.94
CA ILE A 188 22.40 1.26 1.57
C ILE A 188 23.91 1.49 1.62
N TYR A 189 24.62 0.64 2.34
CA TYR A 189 26.07 0.58 2.36
C TYR A 189 26.51 -0.69 1.64
N ASP A 190 27.14 -0.51 0.50
CA ASP A 190 27.69 -1.60 -0.28
C ASP A 190 29.03 -2.04 0.35
N ILE A 191 29.07 -3.28 0.85
CA ILE A 191 30.28 -3.90 1.40
C ILE A 191 31.06 -4.57 0.28
N GLY A 192 30.37 -4.96 -0.81
CA GLY A 192 30.94 -5.71 -1.91
C GLY A 192 31.30 -7.13 -1.52
N LYS A 193 32.42 -7.60 -2.03
CA LYS A 193 32.95 -8.95 -1.74
C LYS A 193 33.49 -8.99 -0.33
N PHE A 194 32.95 -9.84 0.53
CA PHE A 194 33.34 -9.97 1.93
C PHE A 194 33.36 -11.44 2.37
N ALA A 195 34.48 -11.90 2.92
CA ALA A 195 34.67 -13.28 3.35
C ALA A 195 34.41 -14.25 2.17
N TRP A 196 33.40 -15.10 2.29
CA TRP A 196 32.94 -16.03 1.25
C TRP A 196 31.70 -15.59 0.50
N PHE A 197 31.26 -14.33 0.70
CA PHE A 197 30.16 -13.73 -0.06
C PHE A 197 30.71 -13.05 -1.32
N ASP A 198 30.04 -13.27 -2.44
CA ASP A 198 30.38 -12.66 -3.73
C ASP A 198 29.97 -11.21 -3.78
N GLU A 199 28.81 -10.90 -3.20
CA GLU A 199 28.27 -9.56 -3.00
C GLU A 199 27.61 -9.47 -1.63
N SER A 200 27.70 -8.31 -0.98
CA SER A 200 26.98 -8.07 0.27
C SER A 200 26.73 -6.59 0.51
N PHE A 201 25.62 -6.28 1.17
CA PHE A 201 25.30 -4.93 1.59
C PHE A 201 24.48 -4.90 2.89
N VAL A 202 24.50 -3.75 3.54
CA VAL A 202 23.61 -3.42 4.67
C VAL A 202 22.69 -2.30 4.25
N GLU A 203 21.41 -2.48 4.49
CA GLU A 203 20.37 -1.46 4.28
C GLU A 203 19.76 -1.06 5.61
N GLY A 204 19.65 0.25 5.83
CA GLY A 204 18.94 0.82 6.97
C GLY A 204 17.76 1.65 6.51
N ILE A 205 16.65 1.59 7.23
CA ILE A 205 15.50 2.46 7.03
C ILE A 205 15.10 3.16 8.33
N TRP A 206 14.59 4.38 8.19
CA TRP A 206 14.06 5.16 9.30
C TRP A 206 12.82 5.93 8.88
N ILE A 207 11.70 5.67 9.55
CA ILE A 207 10.41 6.34 9.36
C ILE A 207 10.19 7.24 10.57
N PRO A 208 10.49 8.55 10.50
CA PRO A 208 10.50 9.41 11.67
C PRO A 208 9.12 9.63 12.28
N THR A 209 8.10 9.85 11.47
CA THR A 209 6.78 10.28 11.95
C THR A 209 5.60 9.76 11.14
N ASP A 210 5.81 9.13 9.98
CA ASP A 210 4.73 8.76 9.04
C ASP A 210 4.18 7.36 9.34
N PHE A 211 3.64 7.16 10.55
CA PHE A 211 2.86 5.95 10.81
C PHE A 211 1.53 6.00 10.06
N ARG A 212 1.19 4.91 9.39
CA ARG A 212 -0.12 4.65 8.77
C ARG A 212 -0.55 3.22 9.06
N GLU A 213 -1.84 3.02 9.17
CA GLU A 213 -2.46 1.70 9.30
C GLU A 213 -2.90 1.16 7.93
N ASN A 214 -3.18 -0.13 7.88
CA ASN A 214 -3.86 -0.74 6.74
C ASN A 214 -5.25 -0.10 6.60
N ASN A 215 -5.56 0.37 5.38
CA ASN A 215 -6.85 0.96 5.08
C ASN A 215 -7.81 -0.15 4.63
N ILE A 216 -8.85 -0.41 5.42
CA ILE A 216 -9.83 -1.47 5.16
C ILE A 216 -11.21 -0.84 4.98
N SER A 217 -11.89 -1.17 3.88
CA SER A 217 -13.30 -0.77 3.71
C SER A 217 -14.21 -1.67 4.55
N THR A 218 -14.91 -1.06 5.51
CA THR A 218 -15.88 -1.73 6.37
C THR A 218 -17.34 -1.42 6.03
N ASP A 219 -17.59 -0.47 5.11
CA ASP A 219 -18.95 -0.10 4.70
C ASP A 219 -19.58 -1.18 3.83
N PRO A 220 -20.63 -1.89 4.31
CA PRO A 220 -21.25 -3.01 3.59
C PRO A 220 -21.94 -2.62 2.29
N ARG A 221 -22.14 -1.32 2.06
CA ARG A 221 -22.71 -0.79 0.82
C ARG A 221 -21.70 -0.77 -0.32
N LYS A 222 -20.40 -0.79 0.00
CA LYS A 222 -19.32 -0.82 -1.00
C LYS A 222 -19.11 -2.26 -1.51
N PRO A 223 -18.84 -2.45 -2.81
CA PRO A 223 -18.68 -3.79 -3.39
C PRO A 223 -17.48 -4.56 -2.83
N TRP A 224 -16.50 -3.87 -2.28
CA TRP A 224 -15.22 -4.39 -1.76
C TRP A 224 -15.13 -4.35 -0.23
N ALA A 225 -16.26 -4.15 0.44
CA ALA A 225 -16.25 -4.13 1.89
C ALA A 225 -15.77 -5.49 2.43
N PHE A 226 -14.80 -5.43 3.32
CA PHE A 226 -14.30 -6.59 4.05
C PHE A 226 -15.27 -6.94 5.19
N THR A 227 -16.48 -7.32 4.82
CA THR A 227 -17.55 -7.60 5.77
C THR A 227 -18.09 -9.00 5.54
N GLY A 228 -17.67 -9.92 6.39
CA GLY A 228 -18.50 -11.08 6.64
C GLY A 228 -19.83 -10.61 7.26
N ASN A 229 -20.94 -11.27 6.94
CA ASN A 229 -22.29 -10.95 7.43
C ASN A 229 -22.43 -10.87 8.97
N GLY A 230 -21.35 -11.06 9.72
CA GLY A 230 -21.31 -11.01 11.19
C GLY A 230 -20.47 -9.87 11.78
N LEU A 231 -19.54 -9.25 11.04
CA LEU A 231 -18.60 -8.28 11.62
C LEU A 231 -19.21 -6.88 11.79
N ASN A 232 -20.29 -6.56 11.09
CA ASN A 232 -20.94 -5.25 11.17
C ASN A 232 -22.18 -5.20 12.08
N LYS A 233 -22.54 -6.30 12.69
CA LYS A 233 -23.55 -6.26 13.75
C LYS A 233 -22.83 -5.85 15.02
N THR A 234 -22.88 -4.56 15.36
CA THR A 234 -22.62 -4.11 16.72
C THR A 234 -23.60 -4.89 17.61
N ALA A 235 -23.09 -5.77 18.43
CA ALA A 235 -23.92 -6.41 19.43
C ALA A 235 -24.42 -5.30 20.37
N ASN A 236 -25.70 -5.07 20.43
CA ASN A 236 -26.30 -4.10 21.33
C ASN A 236 -26.58 -4.73 22.71
N ALA A 237 -26.34 -6.03 22.84
CA ALA A 237 -26.54 -6.75 24.09
C ALA A 237 -25.48 -7.85 24.27
N ILE A 238 -25.20 -8.19 25.51
CA ILE A 238 -24.25 -9.24 25.91
C ILE A 238 -24.92 -10.12 26.97
N VAL A 239 -24.64 -11.43 26.95
CA VAL A 239 -25.00 -12.34 28.04
C VAL A 239 -23.83 -12.41 29.01
N LYS A 240 -24.05 -12.00 30.26
CA LYS A 240 -23.07 -12.06 31.33
C LYS A 240 -23.72 -12.74 32.54
N GLU A 241 -23.10 -13.81 33.04
CA GLU A 241 -23.60 -14.56 34.18
C GLU A 241 -25.07 -15.06 34.05
N GLY A 242 -25.48 -15.31 32.78
CA GLY A 242 -26.84 -15.75 32.47
C GLY A 242 -27.87 -14.62 32.27
N LEU A 243 -27.48 -13.37 32.48
CA LEU A 243 -28.35 -12.22 32.28
C LEU A 243 -28.06 -11.60 30.91
N LEU A 244 -29.12 -11.22 30.22
CA LEU A 244 -29.04 -10.40 28.99
C LEU A 244 -28.94 -8.92 29.39
N LEU A 245 -27.80 -8.33 29.17
CA LEU A 245 -27.52 -6.92 29.48
C LEU A 245 -27.43 -6.09 28.20
N ASP A 246 -27.88 -4.88 28.24
CA ASP A 246 -27.56 -3.91 27.18
C ASP A 246 -26.05 -3.66 27.13
N LEU A 247 -25.52 -3.41 25.94
CA LEU A 247 -24.10 -3.15 25.74
C LEU A 247 -23.87 -1.72 25.31
N ASP A 248 -23.19 -0.96 26.15
CA ASP A 248 -22.66 0.36 25.79
C ASP A 248 -21.14 0.31 25.65
N THR A 249 -20.61 0.81 24.54
CA THR A 249 -19.19 0.72 24.20
C THR A 249 -18.60 2.09 23.92
N GLU A 250 -17.69 2.52 24.78
CA GLU A 250 -16.82 3.67 24.52
C GLU A 250 -15.59 3.23 23.72
N MET A 251 -15.38 3.83 22.53
CA MET A 251 -14.22 3.58 21.69
C MET A 251 -13.21 4.72 21.84
N ARG A 252 -12.00 4.43 22.31
CA ARG A 252 -10.91 5.39 22.48
C ARG A 252 -9.83 5.17 21.43
N ASN A 253 -9.49 6.23 20.69
CA ASN A 253 -8.39 6.16 19.73
C ASN A 253 -7.04 6.30 20.45
N ARG A 254 -6.22 5.25 20.46
CA ARG A 254 -4.88 5.17 21.03
C ARG A 254 -3.82 4.82 19.97
N ARG A 255 -4.10 5.11 18.72
CA ARG A 255 -3.14 4.91 17.62
C ARG A 255 -1.91 5.80 17.78
N PRO A 256 -0.76 5.39 17.24
CA PRO A 256 0.45 6.22 17.24
C PRO A 256 0.20 7.56 16.56
N ASN A 257 0.64 8.63 17.20
CA ASN A 257 0.62 9.96 16.60
C ASN A 257 1.91 10.25 15.83
N LYS A 258 1.91 11.33 15.05
CA LYS A 258 3.04 11.75 14.20
C LYS A 258 4.13 12.47 15.02
N LYS A 259 4.67 11.81 16.03
CA LYS A 259 5.81 12.31 16.84
C LYS A 259 7.06 11.48 16.57
N LEU A 260 8.23 12.09 16.68
CA LEU A 260 9.52 11.40 16.54
C LEU A 260 9.69 10.20 17.50
N THR A 261 9.09 10.28 18.69
CA THR A 261 9.07 9.20 19.68
C THR A 261 8.35 7.95 19.17
N ASN A 262 7.54 8.09 18.14
CA ASN A 262 6.85 7.01 17.44
C ASN A 262 7.55 6.64 16.13
N GLY A 263 8.80 7.03 15.95
CA GLY A 263 9.61 6.61 14.83
C GLY A 263 9.75 5.09 14.75
N GLN A 264 9.93 4.59 13.56
CA GLN A 264 10.12 3.18 13.23
C GLN A 264 11.44 3.03 12.49
N ALA A 265 12.13 1.92 12.66
CA ALA A 265 13.42 1.69 12.03
C ALA A 265 13.59 0.22 11.68
N GLY A 266 14.42 -0.05 10.69
CA GLY A 266 14.77 -1.40 10.31
C GLY A 266 16.17 -1.49 9.73
N VAL A 267 16.71 -2.67 9.75
CA VAL A 267 17.99 -3.01 9.14
C VAL A 267 17.90 -4.35 8.43
N ARG A 268 18.51 -4.43 7.26
CA ARG A 268 18.64 -5.65 6.46
C ARG A 268 20.10 -5.84 6.09
N PHE A 269 20.61 -7.04 6.30
CA PHE A 269 21.84 -7.52 5.67
C PHE A 269 21.44 -8.44 4.53
N LYS A 270 21.97 -8.22 3.34
CA LYS A 270 21.75 -9.08 2.17
C LYS A 270 23.10 -9.51 1.61
N ALA A 271 23.22 -10.76 1.20
CA ALA A 271 24.44 -11.28 0.60
C ALA A 271 24.15 -12.40 -0.39
N ILE A 272 25.05 -12.57 -1.35
CA ILE A 272 25.09 -13.64 -2.34
C ILE A 272 26.25 -14.56 -2.02
N TRP A 273 25.98 -15.86 -1.93
CA TRP A 273 26.96 -16.89 -1.75
C TRP A 273 26.79 -17.98 -2.82
N GLY A 274 27.60 -17.91 -3.88
CA GLY A 274 27.42 -18.75 -5.05
C GLY A 274 26.05 -18.55 -5.66
N GLU A 275 25.24 -19.60 -5.70
CA GLU A 275 23.87 -19.60 -6.25
C GLU A 275 22.78 -19.23 -5.21
N ILE A 276 23.17 -18.90 -3.97
CA ILE A 276 22.24 -18.58 -2.88
C ILE A 276 22.25 -17.08 -2.63
N ASP A 277 21.09 -16.45 -2.83
CA ASP A 277 20.79 -15.10 -2.38
C ASP A 277 20.02 -15.18 -1.06
N PHE A 278 20.54 -14.56 0.00
CA PHE A 278 19.86 -14.56 1.30
C PHE A 278 19.84 -13.19 1.96
N SER A 279 18.88 -13.00 2.87
CA SER A 279 18.82 -11.81 3.70
C SER A 279 18.44 -12.11 5.14
N LEU A 280 18.96 -11.28 6.05
CA LEU A 280 18.57 -11.19 7.45
C LEU A 280 17.94 -9.82 7.68
N ASN A 281 16.73 -9.80 8.23
CA ASN A 281 15.91 -8.61 8.33
C ASN A 281 15.47 -8.40 9.78
N TYR A 282 15.58 -7.16 10.27
CA TYR A 282 15.01 -6.75 11.53
C TYR A 282 14.26 -5.43 11.35
N PHE A 283 13.02 -5.38 11.82
CA PHE A 283 12.21 -4.17 11.81
C PHE A 283 11.58 -3.95 13.19
N TYR A 284 11.71 -2.72 13.69
CA TYR A 284 11.06 -2.24 14.88
C TYR A 284 10.08 -1.13 14.54
N GLY A 285 8.79 -1.41 14.68
CA GLY A 285 7.75 -0.49 14.28
C GLY A 285 6.42 -0.80 14.91
N PHE A 286 5.37 -0.25 14.33
CA PHE A 286 4.00 -0.54 14.73
C PHE A 286 3.36 -1.51 13.74
N SER A 287 2.53 -2.42 14.26
CA SER A 287 1.66 -3.21 13.39
C SER A 287 0.76 -2.29 12.58
N ALA A 288 0.74 -2.50 11.26
CA ALA A 288 -0.20 -1.79 10.40
C ALA A 288 -1.65 -2.26 10.61
N ASP A 289 -1.83 -3.46 11.15
CA ASP A 289 -3.15 -3.98 11.53
C ASP A 289 -3.60 -3.38 12.85
N THR A 290 -4.80 -2.83 12.82
CA THR A 290 -5.43 -2.23 13.99
C THR A 290 -6.03 -3.30 14.89
N GLY A 291 -5.66 -3.27 16.17
CA GLY A 291 -6.21 -4.13 17.21
C GLY A 291 -7.20 -3.39 18.11
N ILE A 292 -8.03 -4.17 18.80
CA ILE A 292 -8.93 -3.66 19.85
C ILE A 292 -8.47 -4.22 21.18
N ARG A 293 -8.17 -3.31 22.14
CA ARG A 293 -7.82 -3.65 23.52
C ARG A 293 -8.98 -3.32 24.43
N VAL A 294 -9.59 -4.32 25.04
CA VAL A 294 -10.65 -4.12 26.04
C VAL A 294 -10.02 -3.68 27.36
N GLN A 295 -10.46 -2.54 27.89
CA GLN A 295 -10.05 -2.01 29.19
C GLN A 295 -10.92 -2.61 30.29
N ARG A 296 -10.57 -3.82 30.74
CA ARG A 296 -11.37 -4.57 31.72
C ARG A 296 -11.59 -3.81 33.05
N GLN A 297 -10.60 -3.03 33.50
CA GLN A 297 -10.67 -2.24 34.72
C GLN A 297 -11.67 -1.09 34.64
N LEU A 298 -12.00 -0.64 33.43
CA LEU A 298 -12.95 0.43 33.17
C LEU A 298 -14.32 -0.10 32.72
N SER A 299 -14.43 -1.43 32.57
CA SER A 299 -15.68 -2.07 32.15
C SER A 299 -16.49 -2.48 33.38
N GLN A 300 -17.74 -2.05 33.48
CA GLN A 300 -18.61 -2.28 34.64
C GLN A 300 -20.05 -2.46 34.21
N THR A 301 -20.82 -3.13 35.08
CA THR A 301 -22.28 -3.23 34.91
C THR A 301 -22.94 -2.24 35.83
N ILE A 302 -23.81 -1.39 35.28
CA ILE A 302 -24.64 -0.45 36.01
C ILE A 302 -26.07 -0.66 35.54
N ASP A 303 -26.97 -0.94 36.46
CA ASP A 303 -28.32 -1.40 36.18
C ASP A 303 -28.26 -2.62 35.20
N ASP A 304 -29.07 -2.63 34.15
CA ASP A 304 -29.08 -3.70 33.14
C ASP A 304 -28.14 -3.42 31.95
N THR A 305 -27.20 -2.49 32.09
CA THR A 305 -26.28 -2.10 31.02
C THR A 305 -24.84 -2.47 31.37
N PHE A 306 -24.16 -3.19 30.46
CA PHE A 306 -22.74 -3.45 30.53
C PHE A 306 -21.96 -2.38 29.75
N TYR A 307 -21.35 -1.47 30.48
CA TYR A 307 -20.44 -0.46 29.93
C TYR A 307 -19.07 -1.07 29.70
N THR A 308 -18.54 -0.93 28.48
CA THR A 308 -17.20 -1.41 28.15
C THR A 308 -16.38 -0.32 27.45
N VAL A 309 -15.13 -0.20 27.83
CA VAL A 309 -14.18 0.71 27.21
C VAL A 309 -13.21 -0.08 26.36
N LYS A 310 -13.08 0.29 25.10
CA LYS A 310 -12.22 -0.35 24.11
C LYS A 310 -11.26 0.67 23.50
N ASP A 311 -9.96 0.39 23.57
CA ASP A 311 -8.94 1.17 22.89
C ASP A 311 -8.67 0.60 21.50
N ILE A 312 -8.65 1.46 20.51
CA ILE A 312 -8.15 1.17 19.17
C ILE A 312 -6.64 1.40 19.20
N VAL A 313 -5.86 0.35 18.96
CA VAL A 313 -4.41 0.36 19.11
C VAL A 313 -3.69 -0.27 17.93
N ASN A 314 -2.48 0.22 17.64
CA ASN A 314 -1.52 -0.45 16.76
C ASN A 314 -0.30 -0.76 17.64
N PRO A 315 -0.12 -2.01 18.08
CA PRO A 315 0.97 -2.37 18.99
C PRO A 315 2.33 -2.21 18.33
N ARG A 316 3.34 -1.86 19.13
CA ARG A 316 4.73 -1.96 18.68
C ARG A 316 5.13 -3.42 18.56
N THR A 317 5.87 -3.72 17.50
CA THR A 317 6.31 -5.06 17.16
C THR A 317 7.80 -5.08 16.81
N HIS A 318 8.43 -6.19 17.10
CA HIS A 318 9.74 -6.56 16.61
C HIS A 318 9.53 -7.66 15.57
N VAL A 319 9.97 -7.41 14.34
CA VAL A 319 9.91 -8.40 13.27
C VAL A 319 11.33 -8.80 12.94
N LEU A 320 11.65 -10.07 13.13
CA LEU A 320 12.90 -10.68 12.73
C LEU A 320 12.59 -11.69 11.63
N GLY A 321 13.34 -11.65 10.56
CA GLY A 321 13.11 -12.52 9.43
C GLY A 321 14.36 -12.86 8.63
N PHE A 322 14.20 -13.90 7.84
CA PHE A 322 15.22 -14.45 6.98
C PHE A 322 14.59 -14.85 5.64
N THR A 323 15.30 -14.57 4.55
CA THR A 323 14.95 -15.08 3.21
C THR A 323 16.14 -15.81 2.63
N ALA A 324 15.90 -16.82 1.81
CA ALA A 324 16.90 -17.47 0.99
C ALA A 324 16.26 -17.90 -0.33
N ASN A 325 16.89 -17.53 -1.44
CA ASN A 325 16.55 -17.95 -2.78
C ASN A 325 17.73 -18.71 -3.37
N TYR A 326 17.44 -19.79 -4.07
CA TYR A 326 18.40 -20.55 -4.82
C TYR A 326 18.09 -20.44 -6.31
N SER A 327 19.05 -20.01 -7.11
CA SER A 327 18.93 -19.96 -8.56
C SER A 327 19.95 -20.89 -9.21
N ASP A 328 19.47 -21.84 -10.00
CA ASP A 328 20.34 -22.72 -10.82
C ASP A 328 20.22 -22.23 -12.27
N GLU A 329 21.37 -21.95 -12.91
CA GLU A 329 21.42 -21.52 -14.32
C GLU A 329 20.91 -22.58 -15.31
N ARG A 330 20.57 -23.80 -14.82
CA ARG A 330 20.12 -24.92 -15.65
C ARG A 330 18.61 -25.01 -15.85
N PHE A 331 17.84 -24.07 -15.27
CA PHE A 331 16.38 -24.06 -15.39
C PHE A 331 15.85 -22.70 -15.83
#